data_8a2ceb320f8684c7e99ada7f767746d6
#
_entry.id   8a2ceb320f8684c7e99ada7f767746d6
#
_cell.length_a   1.000
_cell.length_b   1.000
_cell.length_c   1.000
_cell.angle_alpha   90.00
_cell.angle_beta   90.00
_cell.angle_gamma   90.00
#
_symmetry.space_group_name_H-M   'P 1'
#
loop_
_entity.id
_entity.type
_entity.pdbx_description
1 polymer ?
#
loop_
_entity_poly.entity_id
_entity_poly.type
_entity_poly.pdbx_seq_one_letter_code
_entity_poly.pdbx_strand_id
1 'polypeptide(L)'
;MKTLFASSLATLAAAIALHAPVASADATCKPHLIQKATSFPLSSQIRGQEGTVYMNVTIDENGRAKTADLNRSSGYHKLDAAAARSAVENWVFDVSACERKDLPVTHVVAVEYHNDSY
;
A
#
# COMPACT_ATOMS: atom_id res chain seq x y z
N MET A 1 -53.78 34.89 33.39
CA MET A 1 -53.52 34.70 33.01
C MET A 1 -52.70 34.18 32.42
N LYS A 2 -52.23 33.86 32.07
CA LYS A 2 -51.58 33.48 31.58
C LYS A 2 -50.77 33.00 30.87
N THR A 3 -50.34 32.76 30.48
CA THR A 3 -49.61 32.44 29.91
C THR A 3 -48.81 31.74 29.44
N LEU A 4 -48.42 31.42 29.02
CA LEU A 4 -47.76 30.88 28.52
C LEU A 4 -46.88 30.40 27.90
N PHE A 5 -46.49 30.14 27.53
CA PHE A 5 -45.70 29.80 26.94
C PHE A 5 -44.92 29.07 26.42
N ALA A 6 -44.50 28.78 25.98
CA ALA A 6 -43.90 28.20 25.45
C ALA A 6 -42.97 27.78 24.96
N SER A 7 -42.59 27.52 24.70
CA SER A 7 -41.76 27.25 24.34
C SER A 7 -41.09 26.54 23.67
N SER A 8 -40.69 26.23 23.21
CA SER A 8 -40.12 25.69 22.55
C SER A 8 -39.12 25.19 22.24
N LEU A 9 -38.64 24.95 21.97
CA LEU A 9 -37.72 24.49 21.67
C LEU A 9 -37.00 23.91 20.84
N ALA A 10 -36.55 23.76 20.41
CA ALA A 10 -35.90 23.42 19.69
C ALA A 10 -35.02 22.66 19.51
N THR A 11 -34.62 22.41 19.33
CA THR A 11 -33.78 21.71 19.16
C THR A 11 -33.02 21.25 18.32
N LEU A 12 -32.64 21.18 17.83
CA LEU A 12 -31.92 20.76 17.13
C LEU A 12 -31.01 19.89 16.92
N ALA A 13 -30.54 19.59 16.55
CA ALA A 13 -29.91 18.80 16.34
C ALA A 13 -28.95 18.53 15.64
N ALA A 14 -28.43 18.61 15.34
CA ALA A 14 -27.48 18.48 14.77
C ALA A 14 -26.82 17.51 14.29
N ALA A 15 -26.67 17.01 13.89
CA ALA A 15 -26.21 16.20 13.40
C ALA A 15 -25.09 15.94 12.92
N ILE A 16 -24.53 16.07 12.69
CA ILE A 16 -23.46 15.84 12.32
C ILE A 16 -22.82 14.88 11.72
N ALA A 17 -22.60 14.66 11.07
CA ALA A 17 -22.15 13.96 10.44
C ALA A 17 -20.99 13.58 10.30
N LEU A 18 -20.54 13.46 10.18
CA LEU A 18 -19.50 13.14 10.05
C LEU A 18 -18.86 12.28 9.36
N HIS A 19 -18.46 12.16 8.85
CA HIS A 19 -17.90 11.36 8.22
C HIS A 19 -16.68 11.21 7.99
N ALA A 20 -16.24 10.93 7.91
CA ALA A 20 -15.22 10.70 7.85
C ALA A 20 -14.68 10.14 6.83
N PRO A 21 -14.17 10.27 6.30
CA PRO A 21 -13.70 9.82 5.31
C PRO A 21 -12.77 8.98 5.32
N VAL A 22 -12.63 8.54 5.16
CA VAL A 22 -11.98 7.71 5.10
C VAL A 22 -10.98 7.65 4.46
N ALA A 23 -10.70 7.99 4.17
CA ALA A 23 -9.82 7.89 3.64
C ALA A 23 -8.99 7.47 3.12
N SER A 24 -9.06 7.34 2.89
CA SER A 24 -8.44 6.98 2.35
C SER A 24 -7.31 6.86 2.12
N ALA A 25 -7.15 6.50 2.36
CA ALA A 25 -6.12 6.14 2.23
C ALA A 25 -5.48 6.50 1.08
N ASP A 26 -5.76 6.62 0.35
CA ASP A 26 -5.19 6.74 -0.67
C ASP A 26 -4.79 7.87 -0.95
N ALA A 27 -4.76 8.09 -0.95
CA ALA A 27 -4.46 8.97 -1.35
C ALA A 27 -3.63 9.88 -1.54
N THR A 28 -2.95 10.11 -0.92
CA THR A 28 -2.26 11.21 -1.08
C THR A 28 -1.38 11.18 -2.23
N CYS A 29 -0.63 10.25 -2.48
CA CYS A 29 0.21 10.24 -3.66
C CYS A 29 0.45 8.83 -4.08
N LYS A 30 0.83 8.67 -5.33
CA LYS A 30 1.11 7.36 -5.86
C LYS A 30 2.51 7.32 -6.40
N PRO A 31 3.40 6.73 -5.66
CA PRO A 31 4.76 6.55 -6.16
C PRO A 31 4.72 5.69 -7.41
N HIS A 32 5.59 6.00 -8.32
CA HIS A 32 5.64 5.27 -9.58
C HIS A 32 6.91 4.42 -9.60
N LEU A 33 6.75 3.13 -9.79
CA LEU A 33 7.88 2.22 -9.79
C LEU A 33 8.68 2.40 -11.07
N ILE A 34 9.93 2.84 -10.92
CA ILE A 34 10.79 3.08 -12.06
C ILE A 34 11.69 1.89 -12.33
N GLN A 35 12.28 1.34 -11.28
CA GLN A 35 13.21 0.26 -11.45
C GLN A 35 12.80 -0.89 -10.55
N LYS A 36 12.66 -2.06 -11.14
CA LYS A 36 12.12 -3.20 -10.43
C LYS A 36 12.97 -4.44 -10.68
N ALA A 37 14.22 -4.36 -10.39
CA ALA A 37 15.09 -5.53 -10.54
C ALA A 37 14.73 -6.53 -9.44
N THR A 38 14.14 -7.64 -9.82
CA THR A 38 13.62 -8.61 -8.89
C THR A 38 14.28 -9.96 -9.12
N SER A 39 14.75 -10.56 -8.06
CA SER A 39 15.44 -11.82 -8.12
C SER A 39 14.46 -12.98 -8.23
N PHE A 40 14.79 -13.94 -9.04
CA PHE A 40 14.01 -15.17 -9.16
C PHE A 40 14.97 -16.30 -8.77
N PRO A 41 14.84 -16.88 -7.58
CA PRO A 41 15.78 -17.88 -7.11
C PRO A 41 15.88 -19.05 -8.07
N LEU A 42 17.11 -19.46 -8.35
CA LEU A 42 17.33 -20.54 -9.30
C LEU A 42 16.66 -21.83 -8.85
N SER A 43 16.71 -22.12 -7.57
CA SER A 43 16.08 -23.33 -7.06
C SER A 43 14.58 -23.32 -7.30
N SER A 44 13.97 -22.14 -7.23
CA SER A 44 12.55 -22.02 -7.49
C SER A 44 12.25 -22.23 -8.97
N GLN A 45 13.14 -21.69 -9.83
CA GLN A 45 12.97 -21.90 -11.26
C GLN A 45 13.06 -23.38 -11.62
N ILE A 46 14.05 -24.04 -11.04
CA ILE A 46 14.26 -25.45 -11.33
C ILE A 46 13.08 -26.29 -10.89
N ARG A 47 12.44 -25.90 -9.80
CA ARG A 47 11.30 -26.65 -9.28
C ARG A 47 9.98 -26.22 -9.91
N GLY A 48 10.03 -25.30 -10.83
CA GLY A 48 8.81 -24.84 -11.50
C GLY A 48 7.88 -24.07 -10.60
N GLN A 49 8.41 -23.40 -9.59
CA GLN A 49 7.58 -22.61 -8.68
C GLN A 49 7.16 -21.30 -9.33
N GLU A 50 5.88 -21.02 -9.26
CA GLU A 50 5.32 -19.80 -9.85
C GLU A 50 4.28 -19.25 -8.92
N GLY A 51 4.00 -17.98 -9.05
CA GLY A 51 2.96 -17.37 -8.25
C GLY A 51 3.16 -15.88 -8.16
N THR A 52 2.23 -15.23 -7.50
CA THR A 52 2.27 -13.78 -7.35
C THR A 52 2.43 -13.44 -5.87
N VAL A 53 3.37 -12.57 -5.59
CA VAL A 53 3.62 -12.08 -4.24
C VAL A 53 3.04 -10.68 -4.16
N TYR A 54 2.17 -10.44 -3.20
CA TYR A 54 1.67 -9.10 -2.95
C TYR A 54 2.33 -8.57 -1.70
N MET A 55 2.89 -7.38 -1.79
CA MET A 55 3.62 -6.81 -0.66
C MET A 55 3.14 -5.41 -0.36
N ASN A 56 3.16 -5.06 0.91
CA ASN A 56 2.95 -3.69 1.34
C ASN A 56 4.34 -3.07 1.41
N VAL A 57 4.63 -2.19 0.47
CA VAL A 57 5.94 -1.58 0.38
C VAL A 57 5.86 -0.17 0.91
N THR A 58 6.70 0.15 1.87
CA THR A 58 6.75 1.49 2.44
C THR A 58 7.90 2.25 1.77
N ILE A 59 7.57 3.33 1.11
CA ILE A 59 8.49 4.07 0.28
C ILE A 59 8.84 5.38 0.94
N ASP A 60 10.11 5.68 1.02
CA ASP A 60 10.57 6.89 1.69
C ASP A 60 10.74 8.05 0.72
N GLU A 61 11.20 9.17 1.25
CA GLU A 61 11.31 10.39 0.47
C GLU A 61 12.39 10.32 -0.60
N ASN A 62 13.25 9.32 -0.52
CA ASN A 62 14.27 9.13 -1.53
C ASN A 62 13.82 8.18 -2.63
N GLY A 63 12.57 7.73 -2.55
CA GLY A 63 12.07 6.79 -3.55
C GLY A 63 12.53 5.36 -3.31
N ARG A 64 13.01 5.06 -2.12
CA ARG A 64 13.47 3.72 -1.82
C ARG A 64 12.50 3.01 -0.89
N ALA A 65 12.42 1.72 -1.03
CA ALA A 65 11.56 0.92 -0.16
C ALA A 65 12.27 0.73 1.18
N LYS A 66 11.68 1.26 2.24
CA LYS A 66 12.21 1.07 3.58
C LYS A 66 11.88 -0.32 4.05
N THR A 67 10.67 -0.77 3.77
CA THR A 67 10.22 -2.10 4.17
C THR A 67 9.35 -2.66 3.08
N ALA A 68 9.28 -3.98 3.05
CA ALA A 68 8.40 -4.69 2.14
C ALA A 68 7.83 -5.84 2.93
N ASP A 69 6.59 -5.70 3.36
CA ASP A 69 5.94 -6.71 4.19
C ASP A 69 4.98 -7.54 3.35
N LEU A 70 4.94 -8.81 3.62
CA LEU A 70 4.10 -9.71 2.86
C LEU A 70 2.63 -9.40 3.10
N ASN A 71 1.88 -9.21 2.02
CA ASN A 71 0.45 -9.02 2.09
C ASN A 71 -0.24 -10.33 1.73
N ARG A 72 0.23 -10.95 0.67
CA ARG A 72 -0.31 -12.25 0.25
C ARG A 72 0.82 -13.06 -0.35
N SER A 73 0.98 -14.28 0.12
CA SER A 73 2.05 -15.16 -0.32
C SER A 73 1.79 -15.72 -1.72
N SER A 74 2.87 -15.98 -2.43
CA SER A 74 2.81 -16.69 -3.70
C SER A 74 2.50 -18.17 -3.49
N GLY A 75 2.63 -18.63 -2.26
CA GLY A 75 2.55 -20.05 -1.97
C GLY A 75 3.91 -20.65 -1.77
N TYR A 76 4.97 -19.90 -2.04
CA TYR A 76 6.33 -20.40 -1.91
C TYR A 76 7.17 -19.41 -1.14
N HIS A 77 7.67 -19.86 -0.02
CA HIS A 77 8.44 -19.00 0.86
C HIS A 77 9.64 -18.37 0.17
N LYS A 78 10.31 -19.11 -0.69
CA LYS A 78 11.48 -18.58 -1.37
C LYS A 78 11.15 -17.45 -2.32
N LEU A 79 10.02 -17.54 -3.00
CA LEU A 79 9.60 -16.46 -3.89
C LEU A 79 9.21 -15.24 -3.07
N ASP A 80 8.51 -15.46 -1.97
CA ASP A 80 8.10 -14.36 -1.10
C ASP A 80 9.31 -13.62 -0.57
N ALA A 81 10.29 -14.37 -0.09
CA ALA A 81 11.49 -13.78 0.48
C ALA A 81 12.32 -13.04 -0.58
N ALA A 82 12.41 -13.62 -1.77
CA ALA A 82 13.16 -13.00 -2.84
C ALA A 82 12.52 -11.68 -3.27
N ALA A 83 11.19 -11.66 -3.34
CA ALA A 83 10.49 -10.44 -3.73
C ALA A 83 10.72 -9.34 -2.69
N ALA A 84 10.56 -9.67 -1.42
CA ALA A 84 10.72 -8.68 -0.37
C ALA A 84 12.13 -8.12 -0.32
N ARG A 85 13.11 -8.99 -0.44
CA ARG A 85 14.51 -8.55 -0.43
C ARG A 85 14.81 -7.68 -1.64
N SER A 86 14.33 -8.08 -2.81
CA SER A 86 14.57 -7.33 -4.02
C SER A 86 13.98 -5.92 -3.91
N ALA A 87 12.80 -5.83 -3.32
CA ALA A 87 12.15 -4.54 -3.19
C ALA A 87 13.01 -3.58 -2.35
N VAL A 88 13.48 -4.06 -1.22
CA VAL A 88 14.26 -3.22 -0.33
C VAL A 88 15.63 -2.89 -0.90
N GLU A 89 16.23 -3.82 -1.60
CA GLU A 89 17.59 -3.62 -2.09
C GLU A 89 17.69 -2.95 -3.44
N ASN A 90 16.72 -3.19 -4.30
CA ASN A 90 16.87 -2.78 -5.70
C ASN A 90 15.83 -1.85 -6.27
N TRP A 91 14.65 -1.81 -5.69
CA TRP A 91 13.58 -1.06 -6.34
C TRP A 91 13.73 0.43 -6.13
N VAL A 92 13.36 1.19 -7.15
CA VAL A 92 13.40 2.65 -7.09
C VAL A 92 12.05 3.17 -7.56
N PHE A 93 11.51 4.09 -6.79
CA PHE A 93 10.21 4.70 -7.11
C PHE A 93 10.39 6.18 -7.38
N ASP A 94 9.56 6.69 -8.28
CA ASP A 94 9.51 8.12 -8.51
C ASP A 94 8.46 8.67 -7.53
N VAL A 95 8.90 9.51 -6.63
CA VAL A 95 8.02 10.11 -5.64
C VAL A 95 7.82 11.59 -5.88
N SER A 96 8.11 12.05 -7.10
CA SER A 96 8.00 13.46 -7.41
C SER A 96 6.57 13.98 -7.27
N ALA A 97 5.59 13.11 -7.40
CA ALA A 97 4.19 13.50 -7.22
C ALA A 97 3.78 13.57 -5.75
N CYS A 98 4.67 13.19 -4.86
CA CYS A 98 4.39 13.16 -3.44
C CYS A 98 5.01 14.34 -2.75
N GLU A 99 4.29 14.93 -1.80
CA GLU A 99 4.89 15.97 -0.98
C GLU A 99 5.64 15.28 0.13
N ARG A 100 6.66 15.95 0.60
CA ARG A 100 7.47 15.38 1.65
C ARG A 100 6.67 14.96 2.87
N LYS A 101 5.66 15.74 3.20
CA LYS A 101 4.84 15.43 4.36
C LYS A 101 4.03 14.15 4.19
N ASP A 102 3.86 13.68 2.97
CA ASP A 102 3.10 12.48 2.71
C ASP A 102 3.97 11.22 2.72
N LEU A 103 5.24 11.39 2.89
CA LEU A 103 6.16 10.28 2.89
C LEU A 103 6.64 9.97 4.31
N PRO A 104 6.85 8.75 4.65
CA PRO A 104 6.78 7.58 3.77
C PRO A 104 5.35 7.17 3.50
N VAL A 105 5.13 6.51 2.39
CA VAL A 105 3.80 6.06 2.02
C VAL A 105 3.86 4.57 1.72
N THR A 106 2.81 3.86 2.07
CA THR A 106 2.74 2.42 1.85
C THR A 106 1.88 2.12 0.65
N HIS A 107 2.38 1.25 -0.19
CA HIS A 107 1.74 0.94 -1.45
C HIS A 107 1.76 -0.57 -1.64
N VAL A 108 0.71 -1.13 -2.20
CA VAL A 108 0.68 -2.57 -2.46
C VAL A 108 1.25 -2.81 -3.84
N VAL A 109 2.25 -3.68 -3.91
CA VAL A 109 2.89 -4.01 -5.18
C VAL A 109 2.85 -5.52 -5.37
N ALA A 110 2.54 -5.95 -6.57
CA ALA A 110 2.48 -7.36 -6.91
C ALA A 110 3.71 -7.74 -7.72
N VAL A 111 4.30 -8.88 -7.41
CA VAL A 111 5.40 -9.43 -8.17
C VAL A 111 4.95 -10.78 -8.69
N GLU A 112 4.96 -10.93 -9.99
CA GLU A 112 4.51 -12.14 -10.61
C GLU A 112 5.71 -12.95 -11.06
N TYR A 113 5.82 -14.17 -10.58
CA TYR A 113 6.89 -15.07 -10.97
C TYR A 113 6.34 -16.09 -11.94
N HIS A 114 6.90 -16.08 -13.13
CA HIS A 114 6.55 -17.05 -14.14
C HIS A 114 7.77 -17.81 -14.58
N ASN A 115 7.63 -19.08 -14.67
CA ASN A 115 8.72 -19.90 -15.13
C ASN A 115 8.55 -20.12 -16.64
N ASP A 116 9.20 -19.25 -17.38
CA ASP A 116 9.04 -19.35 -18.80
C ASP A 116 9.92 -20.33 -19.44
N SER A 117 10.23 -21.32 -18.82
CA SER A 117 11.11 -22.20 -19.39
C SER A 117 10.52 -22.80 -20.48
N TYR A 118 10.90 -22.86 -21.39
CA TYR A 118 10.42 -23.43 -22.36
C TYR A 118 10.64 -24.61 -22.46
#